data_203f218fb7337e4af9310731b4517bed
#
_entry.id   203f218fb7337e4af9310731b4517bed
#
_cell.length_a   1.000
_cell.length_b   1.000
_cell.length_c   1.000
_cell.angle_alpha   90.00
_cell.angle_beta   90.00
_cell.angle_gamma   90.00
#
_symmetry.space_group_name_H-M   'P 1'
#
loop_
_entity.id
_entity.type
_entity.pdbx_description
1 polymer ?
#
loop_
_entity_poly.entity_id
_entity_poly.type
_entity_poly.pdbx_seq_one_letter_code
_entity_poly.pdbx_strand_id
1 'polypeptide(L)'
;MSQLSETFPTLDCSQCILTPRMVEVAQHPNITLYTYAELESLEGFIGNFKASIRLKAKSIDEKLCTGCGLCTTKCPTKKIPSEFNAGLGMRTAIYVPFPQAVPNKPVIDRVHCTHFRTGRCGVCEKVCPTGAIRFDQEDRIISENVGAIVVTTGFNVLNTDFFPEYGYGKYKDI
;
A
#
# COMPACT_ATOMS: atom_id res chain seq x y z
N MET A 1 3.72 9.99 6.78
CA MET A 1 5.18 9.98 7.04
C MET A 1 5.98 9.41 5.88
N SER A 2 5.61 8.28 5.30
CA SER A 2 6.40 7.66 4.20
C SER A 2 6.65 8.56 2.98
N GLN A 3 5.83 9.57 2.76
CA GLN A 3 5.94 10.55 1.66
C GLN A 3 6.72 11.81 2.04
N LEU A 4 7.05 12.00 3.29
CA LEU A 4 7.82 13.15 3.75
C LEU A 4 9.31 12.88 3.60
N SER A 5 10.10 13.87 3.18
CA SER A 5 11.56 13.78 3.19
C SER A 5 12.11 13.91 4.62
N GLU A 6 11.56 14.85 5.38
CA GLU A 6 12.00 15.21 6.72
C GLU A 6 10.82 15.40 7.66
N THR A 7 11.06 15.20 8.96
CA THR A 7 10.08 15.43 10.01
C THR A 7 10.24 16.84 10.59
N PHE A 8 9.13 17.48 10.96
CA PHE A 8 9.17 18.75 11.67
C PHE A 8 8.94 18.52 13.19
N PRO A 9 9.62 19.22 14.09
CA PRO A 9 10.60 20.31 13.85
C PRO A 9 12.06 19.85 13.79
N THR A 10 12.32 18.56 13.94
CA THR A 10 13.68 18.03 14.13
C THR A 10 14.48 17.89 12.84
N LEU A 11 13.80 17.96 11.67
CA LEU A 11 14.38 17.77 10.34
C LEU A 11 15.09 16.41 10.16
N ASP A 12 14.64 15.40 10.88
CA ASP A 12 15.14 14.05 10.74
C ASP A 12 14.57 13.38 9.47
N CYS A 13 15.31 12.44 8.91
CA CYS A 13 14.83 11.61 7.81
C CYS A 13 13.59 10.82 8.24
N SER A 14 12.43 11.11 7.62
CA SER A 14 11.16 10.49 7.98
C SER A 14 11.15 8.97 7.76
N GLN A 15 11.84 8.46 6.76
CA GLN A 15 11.99 7.02 6.51
C GLN A 15 12.83 6.34 7.58
N CYS A 16 13.90 7.01 8.05
CA CYS A 16 14.77 6.48 9.11
C CYS A 16 14.03 6.34 10.45
N ILE A 17 13.05 7.20 10.70
CA ILE A 17 12.21 7.13 11.91
C ILE A 17 11.09 6.11 11.73
N LEU A 18 10.42 6.10 10.58
CA LEU A 18 9.23 5.29 10.32
C LEU A 18 9.56 3.79 10.20
N THR A 19 10.62 3.44 9.46
CA THR A 19 10.94 2.05 9.15
C THR A 19 11.17 1.19 10.39
N PRO A 20 11.96 1.59 11.39
CA PRO A 20 12.12 0.82 12.63
C PRO A 20 10.79 0.60 13.35
N ARG A 21 9.93 1.61 13.41
CA ARG A 21 8.61 1.50 14.03
C ARG A 21 7.67 0.54 13.31
N MET A 22 7.68 0.55 11.98
CA MET A 22 6.90 -0.42 11.18
C MET A 22 7.39 -1.86 11.42
N VAL A 23 8.71 -2.06 11.51
CA VAL A 23 9.30 -3.37 11.79
C VAL A 23 8.93 -3.84 13.20
N GLU A 24 9.04 -2.96 14.20
CA GLU A 24 8.66 -3.25 15.59
C GLU A 24 7.19 -3.70 15.67
N VAL A 25 6.27 -2.98 15.03
CA VAL A 25 4.85 -3.35 14.97
C VAL A 25 4.65 -4.70 14.28
N ALA A 26 5.32 -4.93 13.15
CA ALA A 26 5.16 -6.16 12.37
C ALA A 26 5.72 -7.42 13.08
N GLN A 27 6.68 -7.24 13.98
CA GLN A 27 7.33 -8.33 14.72
C GLN A 27 6.79 -8.52 16.14
N HIS A 28 5.95 -7.60 16.61
CA HIS A 28 5.45 -7.64 17.98
C HIS A 28 4.46 -8.79 18.18
N PRO A 29 4.65 -9.68 19.20
CA PRO A 29 3.85 -10.90 19.36
C PRO A 29 2.37 -10.65 19.65
N ASN A 30 2.02 -9.50 20.23
CA ASN A 30 0.65 -9.14 20.60
C ASN A 30 -0.02 -8.21 19.57
N ILE A 31 0.58 -8.00 18.40
CA ILE A 31 0.02 -7.15 17.36
C ILE A 31 -0.28 -8.01 16.13
N THR A 32 -1.52 -7.95 15.65
CA THR A 32 -1.91 -8.51 14.37
C THR A 32 -1.99 -7.39 13.34
N LEU A 33 -1.13 -7.45 12.34
CA LEU A 33 -1.04 -6.43 11.29
C LEU A 33 -1.78 -6.87 10.03
N TYR A 34 -2.83 -6.15 9.66
CA TYR A 34 -3.53 -6.31 8.40
C TYR A 34 -3.12 -5.20 7.42
N THR A 35 -2.37 -5.55 6.39
CA THR A 35 -1.93 -4.62 5.34
C THR A 35 -2.74 -4.84 4.06
N TYR A 36 -2.91 -3.79 3.26
CA TYR A 36 -3.76 -3.79 2.07
C TYR A 36 -5.20 -4.16 2.43
N ALA A 37 -5.68 -3.55 3.50
CA ALA A 37 -6.98 -3.82 4.12
C ALA A 37 -7.77 -2.53 4.30
N GLU A 38 -9.10 -2.66 4.35
CA GLU A 38 -10.04 -1.56 4.55
C GLU A 38 -11.05 -1.93 5.63
N LEU A 39 -11.37 -0.97 6.51
CA LEU A 39 -12.48 -1.11 7.44
C LEU A 39 -13.78 -0.89 6.67
N GLU A 40 -14.64 -1.90 6.60
CA GLU A 40 -15.93 -1.80 5.90
C GLU A 40 -17.05 -1.30 6.79
N SER A 41 -17.14 -1.85 7.98
CA SER A 41 -18.16 -1.45 8.95
C SER A 41 -17.64 -1.58 10.37
N LEU A 42 -18.25 -0.80 11.24
CA LEU A 42 -17.99 -0.80 12.67
C LEU A 42 -19.33 -0.74 13.39
N GLU A 43 -19.60 -1.72 14.23
CA GLU A 43 -20.82 -1.84 15.01
C GLU A 43 -20.49 -1.96 16.49
N GLY A 44 -21.45 -1.65 17.37
CA GLY A 44 -21.29 -1.84 18.81
C GLY A 44 -21.10 -0.54 19.57
N PHE A 45 -20.49 -0.63 20.75
CA PHE A 45 -20.29 0.47 21.70
C PHE A 45 -18.98 0.30 22.45
N ILE A 46 -18.60 1.29 23.21
CA ILE A 46 -17.34 1.29 24.00
C ILE A 46 -17.23 0.02 24.84
N GLY A 47 -16.12 -0.67 24.69
CA GLY A 47 -15.86 -1.96 25.31
C GLY A 47 -16.30 -3.18 24.49
N ASN A 48 -17.14 -3.00 23.46
CA ASN A 48 -17.70 -4.11 22.68
C ASN A 48 -17.98 -3.69 21.22
N PHE A 49 -16.91 -3.41 20.48
CA PHE A 49 -17.00 -3.12 19.04
C PHE A 49 -16.78 -4.39 18.22
N LYS A 50 -17.49 -4.48 17.11
CA LYS A 50 -17.29 -5.46 16.06
C LYS A 50 -16.86 -4.76 14.77
N ALA A 51 -15.64 -4.99 14.36
CA ALA A 51 -15.05 -4.41 13.14
C ALA A 51 -15.09 -5.43 12.01
N SER A 52 -15.67 -5.06 10.86
CA SER A 52 -15.62 -5.84 9.62
C SER A 52 -14.51 -5.27 8.74
N ILE A 53 -13.53 -6.09 8.42
CA ILE A 53 -12.31 -5.68 7.71
C ILE A 53 -12.22 -6.47 6.41
N ARG A 54 -12.16 -5.75 5.28
CA ARG A 54 -11.87 -6.35 3.99
C ARG A 54 -10.36 -6.44 3.79
N LEU A 55 -9.85 -7.64 3.67
CA LEU A 55 -8.49 -7.94 3.24
C LEU A 55 -8.49 -8.04 1.72
N LYS A 56 -7.97 -7.01 1.04
CA LYS A 56 -7.92 -6.98 -0.42
C LYS A 56 -6.92 -8.00 -0.95
N ALA A 57 -7.26 -8.62 -2.05
CA ALA A 57 -6.42 -9.60 -2.70
C ALA A 57 -5.16 -8.95 -3.29
N LYS A 58 -4.02 -9.25 -2.70
CA LYS A 58 -2.70 -8.80 -3.17
C LYS A 58 -2.27 -9.50 -4.45
N SER A 59 -2.88 -10.65 -4.75
CA SER A 59 -2.50 -11.61 -5.79
C SER A 59 -1.09 -12.16 -5.60
N ILE A 60 -0.62 -12.17 -4.35
CA ILE A 60 0.69 -12.64 -3.91
C ILE A 60 0.51 -13.51 -2.66
N ASP A 61 1.14 -14.67 -2.64
CA ASP A 61 1.31 -15.45 -1.43
C ASP A 61 2.48 -14.86 -0.62
N GLU A 62 2.17 -14.16 0.45
CA GLU A 62 3.17 -13.47 1.28
C GLU A 62 4.12 -14.43 2.00
N LYS A 63 3.71 -15.67 2.25
CA LYS A 63 4.55 -16.69 2.90
C LYS A 63 5.65 -17.20 1.95
N LEU A 64 5.32 -17.32 0.67
CA LEU A 64 6.26 -17.77 -0.36
C LEU A 64 7.09 -16.62 -0.93
N CYS A 65 6.58 -15.39 -0.93
CA CYS A 65 7.26 -14.25 -1.50
C CYS A 65 8.48 -13.84 -0.67
N THR A 66 9.65 -13.77 -1.28
CA THR A 66 10.90 -13.31 -0.66
C THR A 66 11.14 -11.80 -0.79
N GLY A 67 10.31 -11.07 -1.56
CA GLY A 67 10.50 -9.63 -1.80
C GLY A 67 11.63 -9.30 -2.78
N CYS A 68 12.07 -10.26 -3.61
CA CYS A 68 13.23 -10.10 -4.51
C CYS A 68 13.06 -9.07 -5.64
N GLY A 69 11.85 -8.59 -5.92
CA GLY A 69 11.56 -7.54 -6.90
C GLY A 69 11.62 -7.96 -8.38
N LEU A 70 11.93 -9.22 -8.72
CA LEU A 70 12.00 -9.67 -10.11
C LEU A 70 10.69 -9.46 -10.88
N CYS A 71 9.57 -9.72 -10.25
CA CYS A 71 8.24 -9.53 -10.83
C CYS A 71 7.96 -8.05 -11.18
N THR A 72 8.37 -7.11 -10.34
CA THR A 72 8.20 -5.67 -10.58
C THR A 72 9.07 -5.20 -11.74
N THR A 73 10.32 -5.65 -11.79
CA THR A 73 11.29 -5.29 -12.83
C THR A 73 10.89 -5.80 -14.21
N LYS A 74 10.34 -7.01 -14.28
CA LYS A 74 9.97 -7.68 -15.54
C LYS A 74 8.54 -7.42 -16.01
N CYS A 75 7.72 -6.73 -15.23
CA CYS A 75 6.35 -6.40 -15.61
C CYS A 75 6.31 -5.56 -16.89
N PRO A 76 5.53 -5.95 -17.92
CA PRO A 76 5.44 -5.19 -19.16
C PRO A 76 4.58 -3.92 -19.02
N THR A 77 3.65 -3.88 -18.07
CA THR A 77 2.77 -2.73 -17.83
C THR A 77 3.46 -1.74 -16.91
N LYS A 78 4.05 -0.66 -17.48
CA LYS A 78 4.99 0.23 -16.77
C LYS A 78 4.57 1.70 -16.71
N LYS A 79 3.49 2.11 -17.30
CA LYS A 79 3.13 3.54 -17.41
C LYS A 79 1.91 3.87 -16.56
N ILE A 80 1.93 3.44 -15.30
CA ILE A 80 0.87 3.74 -14.34
C ILE A 80 1.39 4.85 -13.42
N PRO A 81 0.68 5.98 -13.29
CA PRO A 81 1.08 7.02 -12.33
C PRO A 81 1.21 6.44 -10.92
N SER A 82 2.30 6.77 -10.24
CA SER A 82 2.55 6.27 -8.88
C SER A 82 1.80 7.12 -7.87
N GLU A 83 0.93 6.51 -7.10
CA GLU A 83 0.17 7.16 -6.05
C GLU A 83 1.07 7.63 -4.90
N PHE A 84 2.18 6.95 -4.68
CA PHE A 84 3.13 7.27 -3.61
C PHE A 84 3.72 8.67 -3.76
N ASN A 85 4.01 9.11 -4.98
CA ASN A 85 4.59 10.43 -5.27
C ASN A 85 3.62 11.35 -6.03
N ALA A 86 2.33 11.23 -5.77
CA ALA A 86 1.28 12.07 -6.36
C ALA A 86 1.27 12.07 -7.90
N GLY A 87 1.67 10.96 -8.52
CA GLY A 87 1.68 10.81 -9.98
C GLY A 87 2.91 11.38 -10.69
N LEU A 88 3.87 11.96 -9.96
CA LEU A 88 5.11 12.52 -10.55
C LEU A 88 6.02 11.45 -11.16
N GLY A 89 5.91 10.20 -10.71
CA GLY A 89 6.63 9.06 -11.28
C GLY A 89 5.68 8.00 -11.80
N MET A 90 6.26 7.00 -12.45
CA MET A 90 5.51 5.87 -13.00
C MET A 90 5.85 4.57 -12.26
N ARG A 91 4.85 3.72 -12.10
CA ARG A 91 5.00 2.38 -11.55
C ARG A 91 4.53 1.30 -12.51
N THR A 92 4.85 0.06 -12.18
CA THR A 92 4.35 -1.13 -12.86
C THR A 92 3.03 -1.61 -12.26
N ALA A 93 2.32 -2.49 -12.96
CA ALA A 93 1.07 -3.07 -12.44
C ALA A 93 1.29 -4.01 -11.25
N ILE A 94 2.48 -4.61 -11.11
CA ILE A 94 2.91 -5.29 -9.89
C ILE A 94 3.98 -4.45 -9.22
N TYR A 95 3.75 -4.00 -8.00
CA TYR A 95 4.60 -2.98 -7.36
C TYR A 95 4.57 -3.11 -5.84
N VAL A 96 5.60 -2.58 -5.19
CA VAL A 96 5.60 -2.36 -3.75
C VAL A 96 5.00 -0.97 -3.49
N PRO A 97 4.01 -0.82 -2.60
CA PRO A 97 3.27 0.43 -2.42
C PRO A 97 4.14 1.66 -2.13
N PHE A 98 5.22 1.49 -1.38
CA PHE A 98 6.22 2.54 -1.15
C PHE A 98 7.57 1.93 -0.77
N PRO A 99 8.67 2.66 -0.95
CA PRO A 99 9.99 2.21 -0.52
C PRO A 99 10.01 1.85 0.97
N GLN A 100 10.68 0.77 1.33
CA GLN A 100 10.78 0.28 2.72
C GLN A 100 9.45 -0.12 3.38
N ALA A 101 8.42 -0.42 2.59
CA ALA A 101 7.16 -0.96 3.11
C ALA A 101 7.38 -2.22 3.97
N VAL A 102 6.62 -2.34 5.06
CA VAL A 102 6.63 -3.52 5.92
C VAL A 102 5.22 -4.11 5.97
N PRO A 103 5.05 -5.35 5.49
CA PRO A 103 6.05 -6.22 4.85
C PRO A 103 6.47 -5.70 3.47
N ASN A 104 7.74 -5.93 3.10
CA ASN A 104 8.24 -5.58 1.75
C ASN A 104 7.78 -6.61 0.72
N LYS A 105 6.49 -6.60 0.44
CA LYS A 105 5.83 -7.52 -0.51
C LYS A 105 5.11 -6.72 -1.58
N PRO A 106 5.21 -7.13 -2.85
CA PRO A 106 4.46 -6.45 -3.91
C PRO A 106 2.96 -6.77 -3.84
N VAL A 107 2.19 -5.93 -4.51
CA VAL A 107 0.77 -6.14 -4.79
C VAL A 107 0.53 -6.00 -6.28
N ILE A 108 -0.54 -6.61 -6.80
CA ILE A 108 -0.93 -6.48 -8.20
C ILE A 108 -2.13 -5.53 -8.29
N ASP A 109 -1.94 -4.43 -9.03
CA ASP A 109 -3.02 -3.54 -9.43
C ASP A 109 -3.88 -4.23 -10.50
N ARG A 110 -5.01 -4.77 -10.07
CA ARG A 110 -5.91 -5.55 -10.94
C ARG A 110 -6.54 -4.72 -12.04
N VAL A 111 -6.73 -3.42 -11.82
CA VAL A 111 -7.33 -2.50 -12.78
C VAL A 111 -6.43 -2.32 -14.00
N HIS A 112 -5.12 -2.16 -13.77
CA HIS A 112 -4.16 -1.89 -14.83
C HIS A 112 -3.41 -3.13 -15.31
N CYS A 113 -3.47 -4.24 -14.57
CA CYS A 113 -2.75 -5.46 -14.93
C CYS A 113 -3.28 -6.10 -16.20
N THR A 114 -2.39 -6.34 -17.17
CA THR A 114 -2.75 -6.99 -18.44
C THR A 114 -3.32 -8.38 -18.24
N HIS A 115 -2.87 -9.14 -17.23
CA HIS A 115 -3.45 -10.46 -16.91
C HIS A 115 -4.93 -10.34 -16.56
N PHE A 116 -5.30 -9.48 -15.62
CA PHE A 116 -6.70 -9.32 -15.20
C PHE A 116 -7.58 -8.69 -16.27
N ARG A 117 -7.00 -7.89 -17.18
CA ARG A 117 -7.75 -7.26 -18.28
C ARG A 117 -7.96 -8.16 -19.48
N THR A 118 -7.01 -9.05 -19.80
CA THR A 118 -7.01 -9.79 -21.07
C THR A 118 -6.80 -11.30 -20.94
N GLY A 119 -6.43 -11.79 -19.77
CA GLY A 119 -6.08 -13.19 -19.51
C GLY A 119 -4.75 -13.67 -20.14
N ARG A 120 -4.02 -12.82 -20.87
CA ARG A 120 -2.91 -13.25 -21.73
C ARG A 120 -1.51 -12.98 -21.15
N CYS A 121 -1.39 -12.35 -20.00
CA CYS A 121 -0.09 -12.05 -19.40
C CYS A 121 0.15 -12.94 -18.16
N GLY A 122 1.33 -13.54 -18.07
CA GLY A 122 1.79 -14.34 -16.91
C GLY A 122 3.27 -14.13 -16.63
N VAL A 123 3.86 -12.99 -17.05
CA VAL A 123 5.30 -12.75 -16.93
C VAL A 123 5.76 -12.80 -15.49
N CYS A 124 5.05 -12.13 -14.56
CA CYS A 124 5.42 -12.10 -13.13
C CYS A 124 5.39 -13.50 -12.49
N GLU A 125 4.44 -14.35 -12.90
CA GLU A 125 4.35 -15.75 -12.46
C GLU A 125 5.54 -16.58 -12.96
N LYS A 126 5.87 -16.46 -14.24
CA LYS A 126 6.98 -17.20 -14.87
C LYS A 126 8.35 -16.84 -14.31
N VAL A 127 8.56 -15.60 -13.91
CA VAL A 127 9.86 -15.14 -13.38
C VAL A 127 9.95 -15.26 -11.85
N CYS A 128 8.89 -15.65 -11.17
CA CYS A 128 8.89 -15.79 -9.72
C CYS A 128 9.58 -17.10 -9.30
N PRO A 129 10.75 -17.03 -8.64
CA PRO A 129 11.50 -18.25 -8.29
C PRO A 129 10.80 -19.09 -7.22
N THR A 130 9.92 -18.49 -6.43
CA THR A 130 9.20 -19.17 -5.34
C THR A 130 7.75 -19.49 -5.70
N GLY A 131 7.30 -19.15 -6.90
CA GLY A 131 5.91 -19.36 -7.30
C GLY A 131 4.89 -18.64 -6.42
N ALA A 132 5.21 -17.45 -5.93
CA ALA A 132 4.36 -16.70 -5.00
C ALA A 132 3.18 -15.97 -5.66
N ILE A 133 3.08 -15.94 -6.99
CA ILE A 133 1.98 -15.25 -7.68
C ILE A 133 0.69 -16.08 -7.59
N ARG A 134 -0.42 -15.41 -7.24
CA ARG A 134 -1.75 -16.02 -7.06
C ARG A 134 -2.81 -15.15 -7.73
N PHE A 135 -3.07 -15.36 -9.01
CA PHE A 135 -4.10 -14.59 -9.73
C PHE A 135 -5.53 -14.94 -9.29
N ASP A 136 -5.72 -16.12 -8.74
CA ASP A 136 -6.99 -16.66 -8.23
C ASP A 136 -7.36 -16.15 -6.83
N GLN A 137 -6.49 -15.38 -6.18
CA GLN A 137 -6.76 -14.83 -4.85
C GLN A 137 -7.93 -13.85 -4.91
N GLU A 138 -8.86 -13.95 -3.96
CA GLU A 138 -10.02 -13.06 -3.83
C GLU A 138 -9.95 -12.23 -2.53
N ASP A 139 -10.72 -11.15 -2.49
CA ASP A 139 -10.91 -10.36 -1.29
C ASP A 139 -11.58 -11.21 -0.20
N ARG A 140 -11.18 -11.00 1.03
CA ARG A 140 -11.72 -11.74 2.17
C ARG A 140 -12.14 -10.78 3.26
N ILE A 141 -13.37 -10.94 3.75
CA ILE A 141 -13.88 -10.20 4.90
C ILE A 141 -13.61 -11.00 6.17
N ILE A 142 -13.03 -10.34 7.16
CA ILE A 142 -12.85 -10.87 8.50
C ILE A 142 -13.59 -10.00 9.51
N SER A 143 -13.93 -10.56 10.65
CA SER A 143 -14.60 -9.83 11.74
C SER A 143 -13.77 -9.95 13.00
N GLU A 144 -13.43 -8.79 13.60
CA GLU A 144 -12.66 -8.69 14.84
C GLU A 144 -13.48 -8.01 15.92
N ASN A 145 -13.45 -8.57 17.13
CA ASN A 145 -14.06 -7.94 18.29
C ASN A 145 -13.00 -7.19 19.09
N VAL A 146 -13.23 -5.90 19.31
CA VAL A 146 -12.26 -5.03 19.98
C VAL A 146 -12.94 -4.14 21.04
N GLY A 147 -12.24 -3.85 22.13
CA GLY A 147 -12.76 -3.02 23.21
C GLY A 147 -12.67 -1.53 22.95
N ALA A 148 -11.67 -1.12 22.18
CA ALA A 148 -11.41 0.29 21.83
C ALA A 148 -10.84 0.40 20.42
N ILE A 149 -10.99 1.60 19.83
CA ILE A 149 -10.51 1.91 18.48
C ILE A 149 -9.74 3.22 18.54
N VAL A 150 -8.53 3.21 17.97
CA VAL A 150 -7.71 4.41 17.79
C VAL A 150 -7.63 4.70 16.30
N VAL A 151 -8.07 5.89 15.89
CA VAL A 151 -8.08 6.32 14.48
C VAL A 151 -6.87 7.19 14.22
N THR A 152 -5.98 6.74 13.34
CA THR A 152 -4.75 7.43 12.95
C THR A 152 -4.55 7.38 11.44
N THR A 153 -5.55 7.85 10.69
CA THR A 153 -5.62 7.76 9.23
C THR A 153 -4.67 8.70 8.48
N GLY A 154 -3.93 9.53 9.19
CA GLY A 154 -3.05 10.54 8.62
C GLY A 154 -3.82 11.75 8.09
N PHE A 155 -3.28 12.39 7.06
CA PHE A 155 -3.86 13.58 6.43
C PHE A 155 -3.84 13.45 4.91
N ASN A 156 -4.75 14.13 4.26
CA ASN A 156 -4.74 14.29 2.81
C ASN A 156 -3.85 15.45 2.40
N VAL A 157 -3.25 15.35 1.22
CA VAL A 157 -2.58 16.48 0.59
C VAL A 157 -3.59 17.61 0.39
N LEU A 158 -3.19 18.85 0.73
CA LEU A 158 -4.02 20.01 0.58
C LEU A 158 -4.45 20.18 -0.89
N ASN A 159 -5.75 20.39 -1.12
CA ASN A 159 -6.20 20.73 -2.46
C ASN A 159 -5.83 22.19 -2.75
N THR A 160 -4.91 22.38 -3.68
CA THR A 160 -4.38 23.68 -4.08
C THR A 160 -5.41 24.56 -4.80
N ASP A 161 -6.53 24.00 -5.30
CA ASP A 161 -7.61 24.78 -5.92
C ASP A 161 -8.30 25.74 -4.95
N PHE A 162 -8.19 25.47 -3.63
CA PHE A 162 -8.69 26.38 -2.60
C PHE A 162 -7.84 27.65 -2.41
N PHE A 163 -6.66 27.68 -3.04
CA PHE A 163 -5.68 28.77 -2.87
C PHE A 163 -5.20 29.29 -4.24
N PRO A 164 -6.10 29.85 -5.07
CA PRO A 164 -5.79 30.27 -6.42
C PRO A 164 -4.76 31.42 -6.50
N GLU A 165 -4.58 32.14 -5.38
CA GLU A 165 -3.61 33.24 -5.26
C GLU A 165 -2.16 32.76 -5.40
N TYR A 166 -1.85 31.50 -5.06
CA TYR A 166 -0.50 30.94 -5.23
C TYR A 166 -0.20 30.49 -6.65
N GLY A 167 -1.22 30.42 -7.53
CA GLY A 167 -1.05 30.13 -8.93
C GLY A 167 -0.59 28.71 -9.29
N TYR A 168 -0.76 27.73 -8.38
CA TYR A 168 -0.44 26.34 -8.65
C TYR A 168 -1.20 25.85 -9.91
N GLY A 169 -0.48 25.19 -10.81
CA GLY A 169 -1.03 24.74 -12.10
C GLY A 169 -1.26 25.84 -13.15
N LYS A 170 -1.12 27.12 -12.78
CA LYS A 170 -1.15 28.25 -13.74
C LYS A 170 0.25 28.62 -14.25
N TYR A 171 1.23 28.50 -13.37
CA TYR A 171 2.62 28.80 -13.67
C TYR A 171 3.43 27.51 -13.67
N LYS A 172 4.36 27.41 -14.63
CA LYS A 172 5.13 26.20 -14.85
C LYS A 172 6.04 25.81 -13.68
N ASP A 173 6.46 26.79 -12.90
CA ASP A 173 7.46 26.66 -11.84
C ASP A 173 6.85 26.67 -10.42
N ILE A 174 5.51 26.53 -10.34
CA ILE A 174 4.77 26.43 -9.07
C ILE A 174 4.06 25.09 -8.97
#